data_8dad153764a33710096eeab572837845
#
_entry.id   8dad153764a33710096eeab572837845
#
_cell.length_a   1.000
_cell.length_b   1.000
_cell.length_c   1.000
_cell.angle_alpha   90.00
_cell.angle_beta   90.00
_cell.angle_gamma   90.00
#
_symmetry.space_group_name_H-M   'P 1'
#
loop_
_entity.id
_entity.type
_entity.pdbx_description
1 polymer ?
#
loop_
_entity_poly.entity_id
_entity_poly.type
_entity_poly.pdbx_seq_one_letter_code
_entity_poly.pdbx_strand_id
1 'polypeptide(L)' 'MKSKDRKRFSHRIDMWDDDGENVLEHLAGVEDFDLAMATYRAACLRWAGAAITIRQGAQILEDSRKRRLV' A
#
# COMPACT_ATOMS: atom_id res chain seq x y z
N MET A 1 -7.16 26.76 4.43
CA MET A 1 -6.85 26.39 4.33
C MET A 1 -6.67 25.71 3.97
N LYS A 2 -6.50 25.17 3.65
CA LYS A 2 -6.27 24.53 3.36
C LYS A 2 -5.86 23.67 3.21
N SER A 3 -5.54 23.57 2.74
CA SER A 3 -4.87 22.70 2.42
C SER A 3 -4.87 21.61 3.20
N LYS A 4 -5.14 21.57 4.14
CA LYS A 4 -5.23 20.59 4.85
C LYS A 4 -6.00 19.62 4.31
N ASP A 5 -6.76 19.88 3.52
CA ASP A 5 -7.55 18.95 3.01
C ASP A 5 -6.80 18.13 2.18
N ARG A 6 -5.75 18.44 1.70
CA ARG A 6 -5.06 17.63 0.91
C ARG A 6 -4.07 16.95 1.61
N LYS A 7 -4.18 16.69 2.82
CA LYS A 7 -3.26 15.99 3.52
C LYS A 7 -3.02 14.68 2.93
N ARG A 8 -1.84 14.26 2.71
CA ARG A 8 -1.58 12.98 2.25
C ARG A 8 -1.26 12.20 3.41
N PHE A 9 -1.74 11.00 3.57
CA PHE A 9 -1.41 10.12 4.66
C PHE A 9 0.03 9.66 4.51
N SER A 10 0.66 9.34 5.63
CA SER A 10 2.05 8.93 5.61
C SER A 10 2.25 7.64 4.88
N HIS A 11 1.29 6.73 4.95
CA HIS A 11 1.45 5.41 4.35
C HIS A 11 0.34 5.16 3.35
N ARG A 12 0.68 4.60 2.19
CA ARG A 12 -0.30 4.27 1.18
C ARG A 12 -0.22 2.80 0.88
N ILE A 13 -1.38 2.16 0.76
CA ILE A 13 -1.45 0.77 0.36
C ILE A 13 -2.12 0.75 -1.01
N ASP A 14 -1.42 0.24 -2.01
CA ASP A 14 -1.88 0.25 -3.39
C ASP A 14 -1.82 -1.13 -4.01
N MET A 15 -2.75 -1.41 -4.91
CA MET A 15 -2.76 -2.64 -5.67
C MET A 15 -2.28 -2.31 -7.08
N TRP A 16 -1.40 -3.14 -7.62
CA TRP A 16 -0.78 -2.89 -8.91
C TRP A 16 -1.21 -3.94 -9.92
N ASP A 17 -1.04 -3.64 -11.20
CA ASP A 17 -1.35 -4.60 -12.23
C ASP A 17 -0.27 -5.69 -12.23
N ASP A 18 -0.46 -6.70 -13.07
CA ASP A 18 0.45 -7.82 -13.09
C ASP A 18 1.87 -7.44 -13.45
N ASP A 19 2.04 -6.43 -14.24
CA ASP A 19 3.37 -6.02 -14.61
C ASP A 19 4.04 -5.16 -13.56
N GLY A 20 3.26 -4.68 -12.61
CA GLY A 20 3.80 -3.82 -11.57
C GLY A 20 4.09 -2.43 -12.05
N GLU A 21 3.49 -2.04 -13.19
CA GLU A 21 3.75 -0.73 -13.73
C GLU A 21 2.67 0.29 -13.46
N ASN A 22 1.47 -0.15 -13.22
CA ASN A 22 0.38 0.78 -13.00
C ASN A 22 -0.38 0.43 -11.75
N VAL A 23 -0.78 1.45 -11.01
CA VAL A 23 -1.60 1.24 -9.83
C VAL A 23 -3.02 1.02 -10.31
N LEU A 24 -3.58 -0.14 -9.98
CA LEU A 24 -4.95 -0.43 -10.33
C LEU A 24 -5.92 0.23 -9.36
N GLU A 25 -5.57 0.24 -8.10
CA GLU A 25 -6.45 0.80 -7.12
C GLU A 25 -5.69 1.23 -5.89
N HIS A 26 -6.03 2.40 -5.36
CA HIS A 26 -5.48 2.87 -4.11
C HIS A 26 -6.39 2.30 -3.03
N LEU A 27 -5.89 1.37 -2.24
CA LEU A 27 -6.70 0.66 -1.27
C LEU A 27 -6.91 1.43 0.02
N ALA A 28 -5.90 2.10 0.50
CA ALA A 28 -6.01 2.81 1.77
C ALA A 28 -4.89 3.80 1.98
N GLY A 29 -5.17 4.83 2.74
CA GLY A 29 -4.15 5.75 3.23
C GLY A 29 -4.21 5.71 4.73
N VAL A 30 -3.12 5.52 5.42
CA VAL A 30 -3.10 5.35 6.86
C VAL A 30 -1.94 6.11 7.43
N GLU A 31 -2.23 6.89 8.46
CA GLU A 31 -1.20 7.70 9.05
C GLU A 31 -0.30 6.90 9.98
N ASP A 32 -0.88 6.05 10.78
CA ASP A 32 -0.14 5.30 11.80
C ASP A 32 0.54 4.08 11.20
N PHE A 33 1.82 3.90 11.51
CA PHE A 33 2.58 2.81 10.93
C PHE A 33 2.02 1.43 11.28
N ASP A 34 1.66 1.21 12.54
CA ASP A 34 1.19 -0.11 12.94
C ASP A 34 -0.14 -0.44 12.28
N LEU A 35 -1.02 0.54 12.17
CA LEU A 35 -2.29 0.33 11.51
C LEU A 35 -2.07 0.15 10.01
N ALA A 36 -1.11 0.86 9.44
CA ALA A 36 -0.81 0.74 8.03
C ALA A 36 -0.33 -0.68 7.72
N MET A 37 0.53 -1.22 8.57
CA MET A 37 1.03 -2.57 8.36
C MET A 37 -0.10 -3.60 8.51
N ALA A 38 -0.99 -3.38 9.47
CA ALA A 38 -2.13 -4.28 9.65
C ALA A 38 -3.04 -4.21 8.43
N THR A 39 -3.24 -3.01 7.89
CA THR A 39 -4.07 -2.82 6.71
C THR A 39 -3.43 -3.52 5.51
N TYR A 40 -2.13 -3.38 5.36
CA TYR A 40 -1.40 -4.03 4.28
C TYR A 40 -1.55 -5.55 4.36
N ARG A 41 -1.38 -6.11 5.55
CA ARG A 41 -1.50 -7.54 5.71
C ARG A 41 -2.93 -8.01 5.44
N ALA A 42 -3.91 -7.25 5.87
CA ALA A 42 -5.30 -7.59 5.62
C ALA A 42 -5.59 -7.55 4.12
N ALA A 43 -5.03 -6.58 3.40
CA ALA A 43 -5.21 -6.48 1.98
C ALA A 43 -4.59 -7.68 1.27
N CYS A 44 -3.43 -8.11 1.71
CA CYS A 44 -2.76 -9.24 1.10
C CYS A 44 -3.58 -10.52 1.27
N LEU A 45 -4.28 -10.65 2.38
CA LEU A 45 -5.13 -11.81 2.58
C LEU A 45 -6.40 -11.69 1.76
N ARG A 46 -6.98 -10.50 1.71
CA ARG A 46 -8.23 -10.33 1.02
C ARG A 46 -8.08 -10.52 -0.48
N TRP A 47 -6.98 -10.05 -1.04
CA TRP A 47 -6.72 -10.19 -2.47
C TRP A 47 -5.47 -11.01 -2.69
N ALA A 48 -5.53 -12.26 -2.25
CA ALA A 48 -4.38 -13.14 -2.36
C ALA A 48 -3.95 -13.24 -3.81
N GLY A 49 -2.68 -13.14 -4.04
CA GLY A 49 -2.17 -13.22 -5.40
C GLY A 49 -2.02 -11.88 -6.09
N ALA A 50 -2.65 -10.85 -5.57
CA ALA A 50 -2.51 -9.52 -6.16
C ALA A 50 -1.19 -8.90 -5.73
N ALA A 51 -0.68 -7.99 -6.55
CA ALA A 51 0.54 -7.27 -6.21
C ALA A 51 0.15 -6.07 -5.38
N ILE A 52 0.51 -6.07 -4.11
CA ILE A 52 0.14 -5.01 -3.18
C ILE A 52 1.37 -4.46 -2.50
N THR A 53 1.46 -3.16 -2.41
CA THR A 53 2.58 -2.51 -1.74
C THR A 53 2.09 -1.58 -0.65
N ILE A 54 2.93 -1.39 0.34
CA ILE A 54 2.72 -0.34 1.32
C ILE A 54 3.94 0.54 1.21
N ARG A 55 3.75 1.84 1.11
CA ARG A 55 4.88 2.73 1.01
C ARG A 55 4.71 3.97 1.85
N GLN A 56 5.81 4.60 2.17
CA GLN A 56 5.83 5.81 2.92
C GLN A 56 6.53 6.81 2.01
N GLY A 57 5.78 7.75 1.49
CA GLY A 57 6.33 8.65 0.49
C GLY A 57 6.76 7.84 -0.71
N ALA A 58 7.99 8.01 -1.13
CA ALA A 58 8.52 7.29 -2.28
C ALA A 58 9.12 5.95 -1.91
N GLN A 59 9.22 5.65 -0.62
CA GLN A 59 9.88 4.43 -0.19
C GLN A 59 8.90 3.28 -0.02
N ILE A 60 9.15 2.17 -0.69
CA ILE A 60 8.31 0.99 -0.55
C ILE A 60 8.78 0.21 0.65
N LEU A 61 7.88 0.03 1.61
CA LEU A 61 8.23 -0.67 2.84
C LEU A 61 8.05 -2.17 2.69
N GLU A 62 7.00 -2.60 1.99
CA GLU A 62 6.74 -4.01 1.76
C GLU A 62 6.08 -4.16 0.41
N ASP A 63 6.36 -5.27 -0.25
CA ASP A 63 5.80 -5.56 -1.56
C ASP A 63 5.42 -7.03 -1.51
N SER A 64 4.15 -7.34 -1.69
CA SER A 64 3.66 -8.70 -1.52
C SER A 64 4.33 -9.68 -2.47
N ARG A 65 4.78 -9.21 -3.64
CA ARG A 65 5.44 -10.10 -4.56
C ARG A 65 6.80 -10.52 -4.08
N LYS A 66 7.45 -9.66 -3.32
CA LYS A 66 8.74 -10.02 -2.86
C LYS A 66 8.74 -10.91 -1.70
N ARG A 67 7.64 -10.96 -1.01
CA ARG A 67 7.62 -11.80 0.09
C ARG A 67 7.60 -13.19 -0.21
N ARG A 68 7.33 -13.61 -1.35
CA ARG A 68 7.21 -14.93 -1.63
C ARG A 68 8.40 -15.51 -1.99
N LEU A 69 9.36 -15.13 -1.87
CA LEU A 69 10.43 -15.65 -2.28
C LEU A 69 10.82 -16.62 -1.57
N VAL A 70 11.01 -17.18 -1.24
CA VAL A 70 11.37 -18.16 -0.50
C VAL A 70 11.49 -18.97 -0.82
#